data_a74d5f1734f3fcd36089a3fb30fe88e6
#
_entry.id   a74d5f1734f3fcd36089a3fb30fe88e6
#
_cell.length_a   1.000
_cell.length_b   1.000
_cell.length_c   1.000
_cell.angle_alpha   90.00
_cell.angle_beta   90.00
_cell.angle_gamma   90.00
#
_symmetry.space_group_name_H-M   'P 1'
#
loop_
_entity.id
_entity.type
_entity.pdbx_description
1 polymer ?
#
loop_
_entity_poly.entity_id
_entity_poly.type
_entity_poly.pdbx_seq_one_letter_code
_entity_poly.pdbx_strand_id
1 'polypeptide(L)'
;GRTSPYAFQGLRDEGVEILIDIGKKYNIPVVTELTSIEQVKKYGNKLDIIQIGTRNMYNYELLKEVGKLKTPVILKRGLSATYNEWLLAAEYIKNEGNNNIILCERGIRGFDPTTRNILDIAAVPYIKKNTSYPIIVDPSHATGTRYMIRPLSIASIAAGADGIMVEAHIRPEKSLSDARQTIN
;
A
#
# COMPACT_ATOMS: atom_id res chain seq x y z
N GLY A 1 8.74 4.91 -3.22
CA GLY A 1 9.92 4.52 -3.98
C GLY A 1 9.61 4.21 -5.44
N ARG A 2 10.44 4.70 -6.35
CA ARG A 2 10.30 4.49 -7.80
C ARG A 2 11.43 3.59 -8.32
N THR A 3 11.15 2.83 -9.37
CA THR A 3 12.15 1.94 -9.99
C THR A 3 13.23 2.74 -10.73
N SER A 4 12.83 3.85 -11.37
CA SER A 4 13.75 4.72 -12.11
C SER A 4 14.05 6.00 -11.32
N PRO A 5 15.31 6.43 -11.20
CA PRO A 5 15.64 7.71 -10.59
C PRO A 5 15.17 8.92 -11.41
N TYR A 6 14.84 8.72 -12.68
CA TYR A 6 14.33 9.75 -13.59
C TYR A 6 12.79 9.90 -13.51
N ALA A 7 12.08 8.99 -12.85
CA ALA A 7 10.64 9.11 -12.65
C ALA A 7 10.33 10.19 -11.59
N PHE A 8 9.13 10.75 -11.66
CA PHE A 8 8.64 11.68 -10.64
C PHE A 8 8.67 11.02 -9.26
N GLN A 9 9.42 11.60 -8.33
CA GLN A 9 9.70 11.03 -6.99
C GLN A 9 8.69 11.49 -5.92
N GLY A 10 7.61 12.16 -6.30
CA GLY A 10 6.69 12.81 -5.38
C GLY A 10 7.17 14.19 -4.90
N LEU A 11 6.31 14.90 -4.20
CA LEU A 11 6.61 16.22 -3.63
C LEU A 11 7.33 16.13 -2.28
N ARG A 12 7.70 14.94 -1.85
CA ARG A 12 8.39 14.69 -0.57
C ARG A 12 7.65 15.33 0.60
N ASP A 13 8.35 16.08 1.44
CA ASP A 13 7.79 16.72 2.64
C ASP A 13 6.64 17.67 2.32
N GLU A 14 6.78 18.47 1.26
CA GLU A 14 5.71 19.37 0.80
C GLU A 14 4.42 18.61 0.49
N GLY A 15 4.53 17.45 -0.18
CA GLY A 15 3.38 16.59 -0.48
C GLY A 15 2.70 16.03 0.77
N VAL A 16 3.46 15.68 1.79
CA VAL A 16 2.92 15.21 3.07
C VAL A 16 2.16 16.32 3.79
N GLU A 17 2.72 17.52 3.85
CA GLU A 17 2.07 18.69 4.48
C GLU A 17 0.76 19.05 3.75
N ILE A 18 0.75 19.06 2.40
CA ILE A 18 -0.46 19.28 1.60
C ILE A 18 -1.54 18.23 1.94
N LEU A 19 -1.17 16.95 2.04
CA LEU A 19 -2.13 15.89 2.38
C LEU A 19 -2.71 16.09 3.77
N ILE A 20 -1.89 16.43 4.76
CA ILE A 20 -2.35 16.70 6.14
C ILE A 20 -3.34 17.86 6.16
N ASP A 21 -3.03 18.95 5.46
CA ASP A 21 -3.89 20.13 5.40
C ASP A 21 -5.22 19.85 4.70
N ILE A 22 -5.19 19.08 3.61
CA ILE A 22 -6.41 18.65 2.90
C ILE A 22 -7.24 17.72 3.79
N GLY A 23 -6.62 16.76 4.47
CA GLY A 23 -7.30 15.87 5.41
C GLY A 23 -8.05 16.65 6.47
N LYS A 24 -7.40 17.61 7.11
CA LYS A 24 -8.03 18.51 8.10
C LYS A 24 -9.16 19.34 7.50
N LYS A 25 -8.91 19.95 6.33
CA LYS A 25 -9.88 20.85 5.68
C LYS A 25 -11.19 20.14 5.31
N TYR A 26 -11.10 18.90 4.84
CA TYR A 26 -12.26 18.13 4.37
C TYR A 26 -12.72 17.07 5.35
N ASN A 27 -12.08 16.93 6.50
CA ASN A 27 -12.32 15.89 7.50
C ASN A 27 -12.28 14.48 6.89
N ILE A 28 -11.21 14.22 6.12
CA ILE A 28 -10.97 12.94 5.44
C ILE A 28 -9.67 12.35 5.97
N PRO A 29 -9.65 11.07 6.40
CA PRO A 29 -8.41 10.40 6.79
C PRO A 29 -7.40 10.39 5.65
N VAL A 30 -6.13 10.62 5.99
CA VAL A 30 -5.05 10.65 5.00
C VAL A 30 -4.05 9.53 5.22
N VAL A 31 -3.60 8.94 4.11
CA VAL A 31 -2.56 7.93 4.09
C VAL A 31 -1.49 8.32 3.08
N THR A 32 -0.22 8.13 3.42
CA THR A 32 0.88 8.27 2.47
C THR A 32 2.02 7.30 2.78
N GLU A 33 2.82 7.00 1.76
CA GLU A 33 4.02 6.18 1.92
C GLU A 33 5.12 7.00 2.60
N LEU A 34 5.67 6.47 3.68
CA LEU A 34 6.91 6.98 4.29
C LEU A 34 8.05 6.00 3.95
N THR A 35 9.17 6.53 3.50
CA THR A 35 10.27 5.72 2.93
C THR A 35 11.54 5.76 3.76
N SER A 36 11.61 6.61 4.79
CA SER A 36 12.77 6.73 5.67
C SER A 36 12.37 6.91 7.13
N ILE A 37 13.31 6.58 8.02
CA ILE A 37 13.17 6.74 9.47
C ILE A 37 12.92 8.22 9.83
N GLU A 38 13.59 9.15 9.14
CA GLU A 38 13.43 10.59 9.37
C GLU A 38 11.99 11.03 9.07
N GLN A 39 11.42 10.53 7.96
CA GLN A 39 10.01 10.82 7.62
C GLN A 39 9.05 10.23 8.65
N VAL A 40 9.32 9.01 9.13
CA VAL A 40 8.50 8.38 10.18
C VAL A 40 8.53 9.21 11.46
N LYS A 41 9.70 9.66 11.91
CA LYS A 41 9.84 10.52 13.09
C LYS A 41 9.13 11.86 12.92
N LYS A 42 9.20 12.47 11.72
CA LYS A 42 8.63 13.78 11.43
C LYS A 42 7.12 13.77 11.27
N TYR A 43 6.58 12.74 10.59
CA TYR A 43 5.19 12.73 10.12
C TYR A 43 4.35 11.58 10.68
N GLY A 44 4.95 10.55 11.22
CA GLY A 44 4.25 9.32 11.58
C GLY A 44 3.05 9.53 12.51
N ASN A 45 3.15 10.45 13.49
CA ASN A 45 2.05 10.79 14.40
C ASN A 45 1.09 11.87 13.85
N LYS A 46 1.33 12.38 12.64
CA LYS A 46 0.50 13.43 12.02
C LYS A 46 -0.43 12.85 10.94
N LEU A 47 -0.20 11.61 10.55
CA LEU A 47 -0.99 10.88 9.56
C LEU A 47 -2.01 9.99 10.25
N ASP A 48 -3.14 9.75 9.60
CA ASP A 48 -4.14 8.78 10.09
C ASP A 48 -3.70 7.35 9.84
N ILE A 49 -2.98 7.11 8.73
CA ILE A 49 -2.42 5.81 8.37
C ILE A 49 -1.07 6.02 7.68
N ILE A 50 -0.07 5.20 8.02
CA ILE A 50 1.21 5.14 7.31
C ILE A 50 1.18 3.99 6.31
N GLN A 51 1.60 4.21 5.07
CA GLN A 51 1.81 3.12 4.12
C GLN A 51 3.29 2.76 4.05
N ILE A 52 3.57 1.45 4.14
CA ILE A 52 4.87 0.87 3.77
C ILE A 52 4.72 0.24 2.39
N GLY A 53 5.42 0.83 1.43
CA GLY A 53 5.36 0.38 0.05
C GLY A 53 6.06 -0.97 -0.15
N THR A 54 5.68 -1.66 -1.22
CA THR A 54 6.17 -2.99 -1.61
C THR A 54 7.69 -3.15 -1.55
N ARG A 55 8.44 -2.13 -1.99
CA ARG A 55 9.92 -2.17 -2.01
C ARG A 55 10.54 -2.07 -0.63
N ASN A 56 9.79 -1.56 0.35
CA ASN A 56 10.21 -1.41 1.74
C ASN A 56 9.69 -2.52 2.66
N MET A 57 9.03 -3.56 2.14
CA MET A 57 8.56 -4.68 2.96
C MET A 57 9.72 -5.38 3.70
N TYR A 58 10.91 -5.40 3.12
CA TYR A 58 12.12 -5.98 3.71
C TYR A 58 13.03 -4.94 4.39
N ASN A 59 12.60 -3.69 4.49
CA ASN A 59 13.33 -2.65 5.22
C ASN A 59 13.00 -2.74 6.72
N TYR A 60 13.58 -3.73 7.39
CA TYR A 60 13.25 -4.06 8.77
C TYR A 60 13.48 -2.91 9.74
N GLU A 61 14.47 -2.06 9.52
CA GLU A 61 14.69 -0.88 10.38
C GLU A 61 13.55 0.14 10.24
N LEU A 62 13.01 0.32 9.03
CA LEU A 62 11.82 1.14 8.80
C LEU A 62 10.59 0.50 9.44
N LEU A 63 10.43 -0.83 9.34
CA LEU A 63 9.32 -1.56 9.96
C LEU A 63 9.35 -1.43 11.49
N LYS A 64 10.51 -1.56 12.11
CA LYS A 64 10.69 -1.34 13.56
C LYS A 64 10.32 0.10 13.93
N GLU A 65 10.76 1.09 13.15
CA GLU A 65 10.47 2.48 13.47
C GLU A 65 8.98 2.81 13.43
N VAL A 66 8.23 2.36 12.41
CA VAL A 66 6.76 2.53 12.38
C VAL A 66 6.07 1.71 13.47
N GLY A 67 6.67 0.60 13.88
CA GLY A 67 6.18 -0.24 14.98
C GLY A 67 6.18 0.44 16.34
N LYS A 68 7.02 1.45 16.56
CA LYS A 68 7.06 2.25 17.80
C LYS A 68 5.89 3.22 17.93
N LEU A 69 5.16 3.46 16.84
CA LEU A 69 4.04 4.38 16.79
C LEU A 69 2.72 3.67 17.10
N LYS A 70 1.65 4.46 17.34
CA LYS A 70 0.27 3.94 17.45
C LYS A 70 -0.52 4.12 16.16
N THR A 71 0.02 4.88 15.22
CA THR A 71 -0.58 5.12 13.89
C THR A 71 -0.72 3.80 13.15
N PRO A 72 -1.90 3.47 12.60
CA PRO A 72 -2.10 2.27 11.79
C PRO A 72 -1.15 2.21 10.59
N VAL A 73 -0.76 1.00 10.20
CA VAL A 73 0.19 0.77 9.11
C VAL A 73 -0.42 -0.12 8.04
N ILE A 74 -0.48 0.36 6.79
CA ILE A 74 -0.73 -0.48 5.63
C ILE A 74 0.62 -1.06 5.17
N LEU A 75 0.76 -2.38 5.25
CA LEU A 75 1.95 -3.10 4.79
C LEU A 75 1.67 -3.77 3.45
N LYS A 76 2.22 -3.22 2.37
CA LYS A 76 2.09 -3.78 1.01
C LYS A 76 3.01 -4.97 0.81
N ARG A 77 2.49 -6.07 0.24
CA ARG A 77 3.24 -7.28 -0.05
C ARG A 77 4.39 -7.01 -1.02
N GLY A 78 5.53 -7.63 -0.78
CA GLY A 78 6.69 -7.63 -1.67
C GLY A 78 6.40 -8.35 -2.99
N LEU A 79 7.04 -7.91 -4.09
CA LEU A 79 6.77 -8.41 -5.45
C LEU A 79 7.03 -9.92 -5.63
N SER A 80 7.87 -10.51 -4.79
CA SER A 80 8.19 -11.95 -4.82
C SER A 80 8.03 -12.58 -3.43
N ALA A 81 7.33 -11.88 -2.51
CA ALA A 81 7.18 -12.34 -1.14
C ALA A 81 6.19 -13.50 -1.04
N THR A 82 6.58 -14.54 -0.33
CA THR A 82 5.66 -15.57 0.16
C THR A 82 4.72 -14.99 1.22
N TYR A 83 3.64 -15.67 1.54
CA TYR A 83 2.76 -15.26 2.64
C TYR A 83 3.49 -15.23 3.97
N ASN A 84 4.36 -16.21 4.21
CA ASN A 84 5.15 -16.28 5.43
C ASN A 84 6.10 -15.08 5.59
N GLU A 85 6.84 -14.71 4.54
CA GLU A 85 7.72 -13.53 4.58
C GLU A 85 6.93 -12.24 4.83
N TRP A 86 5.74 -12.11 4.23
CA TRP A 86 4.89 -10.95 4.45
C TRP A 86 4.36 -10.89 5.88
N LEU A 87 3.94 -12.02 6.46
CA LEU A 87 3.52 -12.10 7.85
C LEU A 87 4.68 -11.84 8.83
N LEU A 88 5.87 -12.36 8.55
CA LEU A 88 7.07 -12.06 9.34
C LEU A 88 7.45 -10.58 9.28
N ALA A 89 7.25 -9.92 8.12
CA ALA A 89 7.43 -8.47 8.03
C ALA A 89 6.42 -7.72 8.92
N ALA A 90 5.17 -8.17 9.01
CA ALA A 90 4.20 -7.61 9.94
C ALA A 90 4.59 -7.82 11.42
N GLU A 91 5.21 -8.97 11.74
CA GLU A 91 5.70 -9.24 13.10
C GLU A 91 6.82 -8.26 13.52
N TYR A 92 7.66 -7.77 12.60
CA TYR A 92 8.64 -6.71 12.93
C TYR A 92 7.95 -5.43 13.43
N ILE A 93 6.80 -5.07 12.86
CA ILE A 93 6.02 -3.91 13.31
C ILE A 93 5.36 -4.20 14.66
N LYS A 94 4.74 -5.38 14.78
CA LYS A 94 4.00 -5.80 15.97
C LYS A 94 4.91 -5.92 17.20
N ASN A 95 6.10 -6.46 17.05
CA ASN A 95 7.05 -6.66 18.14
C ASN A 95 7.56 -5.34 18.77
N GLU A 96 7.46 -4.23 18.05
CA GLU A 96 7.74 -2.89 18.60
C GLU A 96 6.50 -2.28 19.30
N GLY A 97 5.34 -2.96 19.28
CA GLY A 97 4.14 -2.59 20.02
C GLY A 97 2.98 -2.04 19.19
N ASN A 98 3.09 -1.96 17.87
CA ASN A 98 2.00 -1.54 17.00
C ASN A 98 1.22 -2.75 16.46
N ASN A 99 0.00 -2.95 16.98
CA ASN A 99 -0.90 -4.01 16.54
C ASN A 99 -1.88 -3.56 15.43
N ASN A 100 -1.85 -2.29 15.02
CA ASN A 100 -2.77 -1.72 14.04
C ASN A 100 -2.21 -1.89 12.63
N ILE A 101 -2.15 -3.13 12.14
CA ILE A 101 -1.56 -3.48 10.85
C ILE A 101 -2.65 -3.94 9.89
N ILE A 102 -2.66 -3.37 8.69
CA ILE A 102 -3.51 -3.73 7.56
C ILE A 102 -2.60 -4.31 6.49
N LEU A 103 -2.86 -5.52 6.04
CA LEU A 103 -2.12 -6.13 4.95
C LEU A 103 -2.71 -5.68 3.60
N CYS A 104 -1.84 -5.42 2.60
CA CYS A 104 -2.30 -5.01 1.27
C CYS A 104 -1.68 -5.91 0.19
N GLU A 105 -2.51 -6.76 -0.41
CA GLU A 105 -2.16 -7.50 -1.62
C GLU A 105 -2.19 -6.55 -2.82
N ARG A 106 -1.10 -6.51 -3.61
CA ARG A 106 -0.94 -5.59 -4.75
C ARG A 106 -0.31 -6.23 -5.99
N GLY A 107 -0.34 -7.54 -6.03
CA GLY A 107 0.23 -8.35 -7.09
C GLY A 107 1.70 -8.74 -6.87
N ILE A 108 2.00 -9.93 -7.31
CA ILE A 108 3.34 -10.51 -7.33
C ILE A 108 3.86 -10.60 -8.77
N ARG A 109 5.17 -10.68 -8.94
CA ARG A 109 5.77 -10.86 -10.27
C ARG A 109 5.33 -12.17 -10.90
N GLY A 110 4.95 -12.08 -12.16
CA GLY A 110 4.72 -13.20 -13.05
C GLY A 110 5.59 -13.10 -14.29
N PHE A 111 5.54 -14.12 -15.11
CA PHE A 111 6.27 -14.16 -16.37
C PHE A 111 5.49 -13.53 -17.54
N ASP A 112 4.15 -13.46 -17.44
CA ASP A 112 3.30 -12.89 -18.49
C ASP A 112 3.34 -11.36 -18.43
N PRO A 113 3.72 -10.67 -19.53
CA PRO A 113 3.86 -9.23 -19.58
C PRO A 113 2.55 -8.47 -19.81
N THR A 114 1.43 -9.16 -19.98
CA THR A 114 0.11 -8.53 -20.24
C THR A 114 -0.32 -7.66 -19.10
N THR A 115 -0.07 -8.10 -17.86
CA THR A 115 -0.26 -7.31 -16.65
C THR A 115 1.08 -6.95 -16.02
N ARG A 116 1.10 -5.86 -15.27
CA ARG A 116 2.30 -5.42 -14.53
C ARG A 116 2.75 -6.46 -13.51
N ASN A 117 1.78 -7.07 -12.81
CA ASN A 117 1.94 -8.15 -11.85
C ASN A 117 0.68 -9.03 -11.87
N ILE A 118 0.77 -10.21 -11.30
CA ILE A 118 -0.37 -11.10 -11.10
C ILE A 118 -1.03 -10.75 -9.77
N LEU A 119 -2.32 -10.41 -9.78
CA LEU A 119 -3.08 -10.23 -8.55
C LEU A 119 -3.35 -11.61 -7.93
N ASP A 120 -2.80 -11.83 -6.73
CA ASP A 120 -2.97 -13.08 -6.00
C ASP A 120 -4.21 -13.00 -5.08
N ILE A 121 -5.38 -13.25 -5.65
CA ILE A 121 -6.64 -13.25 -4.89
C ILE A 121 -6.66 -14.36 -3.81
N ALA A 122 -5.91 -15.45 -3.99
CA ALA A 122 -5.81 -16.52 -3.00
C ALA A 122 -5.18 -16.06 -1.67
N ALA A 123 -4.42 -14.96 -1.69
CA ALA A 123 -3.91 -14.34 -0.48
C ALA A 123 -5.05 -13.93 0.48
N VAL A 124 -6.20 -13.50 -0.04
CA VAL A 124 -7.31 -13.00 0.77
C VAL A 124 -7.86 -14.09 1.71
N PRO A 125 -8.40 -15.22 1.21
CA PRO A 125 -8.91 -16.26 2.10
C PRO A 125 -7.81 -16.90 2.95
N TYR A 126 -6.56 -16.94 2.47
CA TYR A 126 -5.44 -17.44 3.26
C TYR A 126 -5.20 -16.58 4.50
N ILE A 127 -5.07 -15.27 4.34
CA ILE A 127 -4.83 -14.31 5.45
C ILE A 127 -6.02 -14.32 6.42
N LYS A 128 -7.25 -14.27 5.90
CA LYS A 128 -8.48 -14.27 6.73
C LYS A 128 -8.61 -15.55 7.58
N LYS A 129 -8.17 -16.69 7.07
CA LYS A 129 -8.22 -17.96 7.81
C LYS A 129 -7.13 -18.09 8.85
N ASN A 130 -5.92 -17.60 8.57
CA ASN A 130 -4.74 -17.91 9.38
C ASN A 130 -4.31 -16.77 10.30
N THR A 131 -4.91 -15.58 10.18
CA THR A 131 -4.54 -14.39 10.97
C THR A 131 -5.78 -13.57 11.35
N SER A 132 -5.59 -12.59 12.23
CA SER A 132 -6.59 -11.57 12.56
C SER A 132 -6.35 -10.24 11.81
N TYR A 133 -5.35 -10.16 10.94
CA TYR A 133 -5.08 -8.92 10.21
C TYR A 133 -6.19 -8.61 9.20
N PRO A 134 -6.67 -7.36 9.13
CA PRO A 134 -7.43 -6.89 7.98
C PRO A 134 -6.60 -7.00 6.71
N ILE A 135 -7.23 -7.37 5.61
CA ILE A 135 -6.58 -7.42 4.29
C ILE A 135 -7.34 -6.58 3.28
N ILE A 136 -6.64 -5.67 2.62
CA ILE A 136 -7.11 -4.91 1.48
C ILE A 136 -6.40 -5.34 0.21
N VAL A 137 -6.98 -5.04 -0.94
CA VAL A 137 -6.42 -5.41 -2.25
C VAL A 137 -6.28 -4.17 -3.13
N ASP A 138 -5.15 -4.08 -3.82
CA ASP A 138 -4.80 -3.01 -4.74
C ASP A 138 -4.71 -3.55 -6.19
N PRO A 139 -5.82 -3.62 -6.92
CA PRO A 139 -5.84 -4.10 -8.30
C PRO A 139 -5.17 -3.14 -9.28
N SER A 140 -5.08 -1.84 -8.94
CA SER A 140 -4.43 -0.83 -9.77
C SER A 140 -2.95 -1.12 -9.96
N HIS A 141 -2.22 -1.31 -8.87
CA HIS A 141 -0.79 -1.63 -8.92
C HIS A 141 -0.51 -3.08 -9.28
N ALA A 142 -1.48 -3.98 -9.11
CA ALA A 142 -1.35 -5.35 -9.57
C ALA A 142 -1.36 -5.41 -11.09
N THR A 143 -2.44 -4.98 -11.72
CA THR A 143 -2.61 -5.17 -13.18
C THR A 143 -1.92 -4.11 -14.02
N GLY A 144 -1.83 -2.87 -13.53
CA GLY A 144 -1.35 -1.74 -14.30
C GLY A 144 -2.27 -1.36 -15.47
N THR A 145 -3.55 -1.80 -15.46
CA THR A 145 -4.47 -1.67 -16.58
C THR A 145 -5.89 -1.37 -16.10
N ARG A 146 -6.46 -0.24 -16.54
CA ARG A 146 -7.72 0.33 -16.05
C ARG A 146 -8.92 -0.62 -16.16
N TYR A 147 -9.11 -1.30 -17.30
CA TYR A 147 -10.29 -2.15 -17.51
C TYR A 147 -10.37 -3.36 -16.56
N MET A 148 -9.25 -3.77 -15.98
CA MET A 148 -9.19 -4.89 -15.04
C MET A 148 -9.52 -4.49 -13.59
N ILE A 149 -9.49 -3.19 -13.26
CA ILE A 149 -9.66 -2.73 -11.87
C ILE A 149 -11.02 -3.12 -11.32
N ARG A 150 -12.10 -2.76 -12.04
CA ARG A 150 -13.45 -3.05 -11.57
C ARG A 150 -13.72 -4.55 -11.38
N PRO A 151 -13.48 -5.45 -12.37
CA PRO A 151 -13.74 -6.87 -12.19
C PRO A 151 -12.89 -7.50 -11.08
N LEU A 152 -11.62 -7.09 -10.93
CA LEU A 152 -10.76 -7.63 -9.89
C LEU A 152 -11.08 -7.05 -8.50
N SER A 153 -11.57 -5.82 -8.41
CA SER A 153 -12.12 -5.28 -7.16
C SER A 153 -13.32 -6.10 -6.68
N ILE A 154 -14.26 -6.41 -7.57
CA ILE A 154 -15.43 -7.24 -7.26
C ILE A 154 -14.99 -8.64 -6.80
N ALA A 155 -14.09 -9.27 -7.54
CA ALA A 155 -13.55 -10.58 -7.20
C ALA A 155 -12.84 -10.59 -5.84
N SER A 156 -12.10 -9.54 -5.51
CA SER A 156 -11.39 -9.41 -4.23
C SER A 156 -12.36 -9.30 -3.06
N ILE A 157 -13.43 -8.50 -3.19
CA ILE A 157 -14.48 -8.41 -2.17
C ILE A 157 -15.22 -9.74 -2.02
N ALA A 158 -15.54 -10.41 -3.14
CA ALA A 158 -16.16 -11.73 -3.11
C ALA A 158 -15.27 -12.79 -2.43
N ALA A 159 -13.95 -12.66 -2.53
CA ALA A 159 -12.98 -13.51 -1.83
C ALA A 159 -12.85 -13.18 -0.32
N GLY A 160 -13.47 -12.10 0.16
CA GLY A 160 -13.51 -11.72 1.58
C GLY A 160 -12.55 -10.59 1.96
N ALA A 161 -12.02 -9.80 1.01
CA ALA A 161 -11.20 -8.63 1.33
C ALA A 161 -11.99 -7.60 2.12
N ASP A 162 -11.34 -6.97 3.10
CA ASP A 162 -11.94 -5.94 3.97
C ASP A 162 -12.02 -4.56 3.27
N GLY A 163 -11.32 -4.39 2.15
CA GLY A 163 -11.34 -3.15 1.37
C GLY A 163 -10.52 -3.23 0.09
N ILE A 164 -10.62 -2.15 -0.69
CA ILE A 164 -9.95 -2.00 -1.98
C ILE A 164 -9.17 -0.68 -1.98
N MET A 165 -7.98 -0.70 -2.56
CA MET A 165 -7.17 0.48 -2.84
C MET A 165 -7.09 0.67 -4.36
N VAL A 166 -7.44 1.85 -4.86
CA VAL A 166 -7.37 2.16 -6.29
C VAL A 166 -6.72 3.52 -6.54
N GLU A 167 -6.12 3.68 -7.70
CA GLU A 167 -5.66 4.99 -8.17
C GLU A 167 -6.77 5.70 -8.91
N ALA A 168 -7.06 6.94 -8.52
CA ALA A 168 -8.07 7.79 -9.14
C ALA A 168 -7.53 9.20 -9.42
N HIS A 169 -7.97 9.80 -10.52
CA HIS A 169 -7.65 11.17 -10.88
C HIS A 169 -8.75 11.75 -11.76
N ILE A 170 -9.13 13.01 -11.56
CA ILE A 170 -10.18 13.70 -12.34
C ILE A 170 -9.91 13.72 -13.85
N ARG A 171 -8.65 13.60 -14.25
CA ARG A 171 -8.16 13.48 -15.64
C ARG A 171 -7.05 12.45 -15.66
N PRO A 172 -7.36 11.14 -15.74
CA PRO A 172 -6.38 10.06 -15.61
C PRO A 172 -5.19 10.17 -16.57
N GLU A 173 -5.40 10.68 -17.77
CA GLU A 173 -4.36 10.88 -18.78
C GLU A 173 -3.33 11.96 -18.41
N LYS A 174 -3.66 12.81 -17.43
CA LYS A 174 -2.78 13.86 -16.88
C LYS A 174 -2.12 13.47 -15.57
N SER A 175 -2.34 12.27 -15.09
CA SER A 175 -1.67 11.77 -13.88
C SER A 175 -0.16 11.78 -14.08
N LEU A 176 0.58 12.31 -13.11
CA LEU A 176 2.06 12.37 -13.15
C LEU A 176 2.72 10.99 -13.07
N SER A 177 1.97 10.00 -12.60
CA SER A 177 2.40 8.60 -12.53
C SER A 177 1.22 7.68 -12.77
N ASP A 178 1.49 6.46 -13.23
CA ASP A 178 0.54 5.36 -13.30
C ASP A 178 -0.78 5.66 -14.06
N ALA A 179 -0.76 6.61 -15.01
CA ALA A 179 -1.91 7.07 -15.79
C ALA A 179 -2.70 5.93 -16.47
N ARG A 180 -1.99 4.86 -16.91
CA ARG A 180 -2.59 3.71 -17.59
C ARG A 180 -3.61 2.95 -16.72
N GLN A 181 -3.39 2.90 -15.43
CA GLN A 181 -4.22 2.18 -14.46
C GLN A 181 -5.16 3.08 -13.66
N THR A 182 -4.99 4.41 -13.75
CA THR A 182 -5.78 5.37 -12.99
C THR A 182 -7.21 5.44 -13.51
N ILE A 183 -8.18 5.40 -12.63
CA ILE A 183 -9.62 5.59 -12.93
C ILE A 183 -10.05 7.04 -12.69
N ASN A 184 -11.26 7.40 -13.11
CA ASN A 184 -11.92 8.70 -12.86
C ASN A 184 -13.15 8.54 -11.96
#